data_b68c067d7fd2a078006a0706f9e37a26
#
_entry.id   b68c067d7fd2a078006a0706f9e37a26
#
_cell.length_a   1.000
_cell.length_b   1.000
_cell.length_c   1.000
_cell.angle_alpha   90.00
_cell.angle_beta   90.00
_cell.angle_gamma   90.00
#
_symmetry.space_group_name_H-M   'P 1'
#
loop_
_entity.id
_entity.type
_entity.pdbx_description
1 polymer ?
#
loop_
_entity_poly.entity_id
_entity_poly.type
_entity_poly.pdbx_seq_one_letter_code
_entity_poly.pdbx_strand_id
1 'polypeptide(L)'
;MTTATTERDGSRPNPPLMGALAYLVMNLPIGIASFTFVVTSMAVGVGTVVIWVGLAVLALAVLGMRGMAALERLRVHKMLGTYVASPYRPAGEKSRWLSRVKDPATWKDMAYLVLMLPLGIAEFTVMVAMWSVSLYLTFLPVYWSWVPSEWQLVMWNHPVVNIDSWIGTLPFAGLGVLLLALTIIVTKGLGTMHAVYARAMLGPSERHIAKLEGLSTAGAIDWSNEWPSNTMNYRPVTR
;
A
#
# COMPACT_ATOMS: atom_id res chain seq x y z
N MET A 1 -1.64 19.07 26.36
CA MET A 1 -0.35 19.60 25.90
C MET A 1 0.68 18.45 25.98
N THR A 2 0.63 17.52 25.10
CA THR A 2 1.62 16.42 24.96
C THR A 2 1.31 15.67 23.68
N THR A 3 2.30 15.41 22.84
CA THR A 3 2.37 14.50 21.69
C THR A 3 2.40 15.09 20.28
N ALA A 4 3.05 16.24 20.08
CA ALA A 4 3.34 16.72 18.72
C ALA A 4 4.80 16.49 18.27
N THR A 5 5.59 15.72 19.01
CA THR A 5 7.05 15.61 18.78
C THR A 5 7.51 14.28 18.17
N THR A 6 6.61 13.35 17.81
CA THR A 6 7.02 11.98 17.46
C THR A 6 7.15 11.70 15.96
N GLU A 7 6.89 12.66 15.05
CA GLU A 7 6.86 12.38 13.61
C GLU A 7 8.09 12.85 12.80
N ARG A 8 9.13 13.32 13.45
CA ARG A 8 10.40 13.68 12.79
C ARG A 8 11.53 12.68 13.00
N ASP A 9 11.24 11.62 13.72
CA ASP A 9 12.19 10.54 13.80
C ASP A 9 12.21 9.82 12.44
N GLY A 10 13.37 9.80 11.79
CA GLY A 10 13.62 9.03 10.56
C GLY A 10 13.55 7.52 10.79
N SER A 11 12.86 7.09 11.83
CA SER A 11 12.54 5.71 12.12
C SER A 11 11.70 5.12 10.99
N ARG A 12 12.10 3.93 10.56
CA ARG A 12 11.34 3.16 9.57
C ARG A 12 9.93 2.95 10.10
N PRO A 13 8.90 3.08 9.24
CA PRO A 13 7.52 2.77 9.62
C PRO A 13 7.46 1.38 10.27
N ASN A 14 6.83 1.26 11.44
CA ASN A 14 6.62 -0.03 12.10
C ASN A 14 5.11 -0.32 12.14
N PRO A 15 4.54 -0.88 11.06
CA PRO A 15 3.11 -1.12 10.99
C PRO A 15 2.68 -2.20 12.01
N PRO A 16 1.46 -2.07 12.57
CA PRO A 16 0.87 -3.13 13.39
C PRO A 16 0.65 -4.37 12.52
N LEU A 17 0.93 -5.56 13.09
CA LEU A 17 0.89 -6.82 12.33
C LEU A 17 -0.45 -7.04 11.59
N MET A 18 -1.57 -6.88 12.31
CA MET A 18 -2.91 -7.06 11.73
C MET A 18 -3.22 -6.00 10.67
N GLY A 19 -2.75 -4.77 10.88
CA GLY A 19 -2.88 -3.70 9.88
C GLY A 19 -2.09 -4.00 8.62
N ALA A 20 -0.84 -4.46 8.77
CA ALA A 20 0.00 -4.86 7.64
C ALA A 20 -0.60 -6.05 6.89
N LEU A 21 -1.02 -7.11 7.60
CA LEU A 21 -1.65 -8.28 6.99
C LEU A 21 -2.93 -7.91 6.22
N ALA A 22 -3.84 -7.19 6.86
CA ALA A 22 -5.08 -6.77 6.22
C ALA A 22 -4.80 -5.88 5.00
N TYR A 23 -3.84 -4.96 5.11
CA TYR A 23 -3.44 -4.10 4.02
C TYR A 23 -2.93 -4.91 2.81
N LEU A 24 -1.96 -5.82 3.03
CA LEU A 24 -1.31 -6.62 1.98
C LEU A 24 -2.30 -7.57 1.29
N VAL A 25 -3.20 -8.19 2.07
CA VAL A 25 -4.24 -9.07 1.50
C VAL A 25 -5.27 -8.27 0.69
N MET A 26 -5.65 -7.07 1.15
CA MET A 26 -6.58 -6.20 0.42
C MET A 26 -5.97 -5.52 -0.80
N ASN A 27 -4.65 -5.55 -0.96
CA ASN A 27 -3.98 -4.94 -2.12
C ASN A 27 -4.37 -5.61 -3.44
N LEU A 28 -4.62 -6.91 -3.45
CA LEU A 28 -5.06 -7.60 -4.68
C LEU A 28 -6.42 -7.11 -5.17
N PRO A 29 -7.53 -7.18 -4.40
CA PRO A 29 -8.83 -6.72 -4.89
C PRO A 29 -8.84 -5.21 -5.22
N ILE A 30 -8.14 -4.40 -4.44
CA ILE A 30 -8.04 -2.95 -4.70
C ILE A 30 -7.16 -2.69 -5.93
N GLY A 31 -6.08 -3.44 -6.12
CA GLY A 31 -5.23 -3.38 -7.31
C GLY A 31 -6.01 -3.73 -8.58
N ILE A 32 -6.82 -4.78 -8.55
CA ILE A 32 -7.70 -5.15 -9.67
C ILE A 32 -8.68 -4.00 -9.98
N ALA A 33 -9.37 -3.48 -8.97
CA ALA A 33 -10.32 -2.39 -9.14
C ALA A 33 -9.66 -1.12 -9.68
N SER A 34 -8.50 -0.74 -9.13
CA SER A 34 -7.74 0.45 -9.54
C SER A 34 -7.21 0.34 -10.96
N PHE A 35 -6.61 -0.80 -11.30
CA PHE A 35 -6.09 -1.05 -12.63
C PHE A 35 -7.19 -1.05 -13.67
N THR A 36 -8.28 -1.79 -13.41
CA THR A 36 -9.43 -1.85 -14.33
C THR A 36 -10.02 -0.47 -14.54
N PHE A 37 -10.22 0.30 -13.46
CA PHE A 37 -10.72 1.66 -13.56
C PHE A 37 -9.83 2.55 -14.43
N VAL A 38 -8.52 2.57 -14.17
CA VAL A 38 -7.57 3.41 -14.90
C VAL A 38 -7.51 3.02 -16.37
N VAL A 39 -7.32 1.73 -16.67
CA VAL A 39 -7.16 1.24 -18.05
C VAL A 39 -8.45 1.45 -18.84
N THR A 40 -9.60 1.08 -18.28
CA THR A 40 -10.89 1.22 -18.98
C THR A 40 -11.24 2.69 -19.23
N SER A 41 -11.11 3.56 -18.20
CA SER A 41 -11.43 4.96 -18.35
C SER A 41 -10.51 5.68 -19.32
N MET A 42 -9.21 5.33 -19.36
CA MET A 42 -8.26 5.85 -20.32
C MET A 42 -8.55 5.35 -21.74
N ALA A 43 -8.81 4.06 -21.92
CA ALA A 43 -9.11 3.48 -23.23
C ALA A 43 -10.40 4.08 -23.83
N VAL A 44 -11.47 4.13 -23.02
CA VAL A 44 -12.75 4.74 -23.47
C VAL A 44 -12.58 6.23 -23.71
N GLY A 45 -11.90 6.95 -22.82
CA GLY A 45 -11.68 8.38 -22.96
C GLY A 45 -10.90 8.74 -24.20
N VAL A 46 -9.80 8.04 -24.49
CA VAL A 46 -8.99 8.26 -25.69
C VAL A 46 -9.76 7.83 -26.94
N GLY A 47 -10.42 6.66 -26.92
CA GLY A 47 -11.16 6.15 -28.07
C GLY A 47 -12.36 7.00 -28.49
N THR A 48 -12.95 7.75 -27.54
CA THR A 48 -14.13 8.60 -27.82
C THR A 48 -13.81 10.10 -27.88
N VAL A 49 -12.53 10.48 -27.87
CA VAL A 49 -12.10 11.89 -27.96
C VAL A 49 -12.64 12.57 -29.22
N VAL A 50 -12.69 11.85 -30.34
CA VAL A 50 -13.16 12.36 -31.64
C VAL A 50 -14.59 12.92 -31.58
N ILE A 51 -15.44 12.33 -30.74
CA ILE A 51 -16.85 12.75 -30.55
C ILE A 51 -17.05 13.68 -29.35
N TRP A 52 -15.97 14.28 -28.84
CA TRP A 52 -15.95 15.20 -27.68
C TRP A 52 -16.35 14.55 -26.34
N VAL A 53 -17.08 13.42 -26.36
CA VAL A 53 -17.47 12.66 -25.16
C VAL A 53 -16.23 12.17 -24.40
N GLY A 54 -15.18 11.79 -25.13
CA GLY A 54 -13.92 11.35 -24.54
C GLY A 54 -13.27 12.37 -23.62
N LEU A 55 -13.39 13.67 -23.91
CA LEU A 55 -12.86 14.70 -23.01
C LEU A 55 -13.57 14.70 -21.65
N ALA A 56 -14.89 14.51 -21.64
CA ALA A 56 -15.65 14.39 -20.38
C ALA A 56 -15.25 13.12 -19.61
N VAL A 57 -15.07 11.99 -20.32
CA VAL A 57 -14.61 10.72 -19.73
C VAL A 57 -13.22 10.85 -19.14
N LEU A 58 -12.26 11.43 -19.86
CA LEU A 58 -10.90 11.68 -19.35
C LEU A 58 -10.91 12.61 -18.15
N ALA A 59 -11.81 13.56 -18.16
CA ALA A 59 -11.99 14.47 -17.06
C ALA A 59 -12.46 13.73 -15.80
N LEU A 60 -13.46 12.89 -15.91
CA LEU A 60 -13.96 12.05 -14.79
C LEU A 60 -12.89 11.03 -14.37
N ALA A 61 -12.14 10.47 -15.32
CA ALA A 61 -11.04 9.56 -15.02
C ALA A 61 -9.97 10.22 -14.14
N VAL A 62 -9.54 11.44 -14.46
CA VAL A 62 -8.57 12.19 -13.63
C VAL A 62 -9.11 12.47 -12.23
N LEU A 63 -10.39 12.84 -12.11
CA LEU A 63 -11.02 13.03 -10.80
C LEU A 63 -11.08 11.72 -10.00
N GLY A 64 -11.49 10.64 -10.65
CA GLY A 64 -11.56 9.31 -10.05
C GLY A 64 -10.20 8.82 -9.56
N MET A 65 -9.14 8.94 -10.40
CA MET A 65 -7.78 8.57 -10.02
C MET A 65 -7.29 9.35 -8.79
N ARG A 66 -7.55 10.66 -8.73
CA ARG A 66 -7.20 11.48 -7.55
C ARG A 66 -7.99 11.07 -6.31
N GLY A 67 -9.27 10.71 -6.48
CA GLY A 67 -10.12 10.18 -5.41
C GLY A 67 -9.59 8.85 -4.88
N MET A 68 -9.26 7.92 -5.77
CA MET A 68 -8.67 6.62 -5.39
C MET A 68 -7.31 6.78 -4.71
N ALA A 69 -6.46 7.67 -5.20
CA ALA A 69 -5.19 7.99 -4.56
C ALA A 69 -5.38 8.63 -3.16
N ALA A 70 -6.42 9.44 -2.98
CA ALA A 70 -6.75 9.99 -1.66
C ALA A 70 -7.24 8.90 -0.68
N LEU A 71 -8.08 7.97 -1.15
CA LEU A 71 -8.51 6.81 -0.36
C LEU A 71 -7.32 5.92 0.00
N GLU A 72 -6.38 5.73 -0.92
CA GLU A 72 -5.18 4.94 -0.67
C GLU A 72 -4.27 5.59 0.39
N ARG A 73 -4.07 6.89 0.35
CA ARG A 73 -3.34 7.63 1.41
C ARG A 73 -3.99 7.43 2.77
N LEU A 74 -5.32 7.49 2.83
CA LEU A 74 -6.06 7.24 4.07
C LEU A 74 -5.91 5.80 4.56
N ARG A 75 -5.88 4.84 3.64
CA ARG A 75 -5.71 3.42 3.93
C ARG A 75 -4.30 3.12 4.47
N VAL A 76 -3.27 3.67 3.83
CA VAL A 76 -1.87 3.60 4.30
C VAL A 76 -1.75 4.20 5.69
N HIS A 77 -2.37 5.36 5.93
CA HIS A 77 -2.35 5.99 7.25
C HIS A 77 -3.03 5.13 8.32
N LYS A 78 -4.24 4.62 8.05
CA LYS A 78 -5.01 3.85 9.04
C LYS A 78 -4.44 2.47 9.32
N MET A 79 -3.94 1.76 8.29
CA MET A 79 -3.50 0.37 8.41
C MET A 79 -2.00 0.24 8.68
N LEU A 80 -1.18 1.07 8.04
CA LEU A 80 0.28 1.02 8.18
C LEU A 80 0.84 2.09 9.13
N GLY A 81 -0.02 2.96 9.69
CA GLY A 81 0.41 4.01 10.61
C GLY A 81 1.27 5.10 9.97
N THR A 82 1.34 5.14 8.64
CA THR A 82 2.23 6.04 7.89
C THR A 82 1.42 7.15 7.24
N TYR A 83 1.66 8.39 7.68
CA TYR A 83 1.02 9.55 7.08
C TYR A 83 1.65 9.88 5.71
N VAL A 84 0.81 10.08 4.71
CA VAL A 84 1.19 10.50 3.35
C VAL A 84 0.47 11.81 3.03
N ALA A 85 1.24 12.91 2.99
CA ALA A 85 0.69 14.22 2.69
C ALA A 85 0.17 14.31 1.24
N SER A 86 -0.87 15.13 1.04
CA SER A 86 -1.41 15.37 -0.30
C SER A 86 -0.42 16.21 -1.14
N PRO A 87 -0.03 15.78 -2.35
CA PRO A 87 0.91 16.51 -3.19
C PRO A 87 0.24 17.64 -4.00
N TYR A 88 -1.08 17.78 -3.92
CA TYR A 88 -1.81 18.70 -4.78
C TYR A 88 -1.71 20.15 -4.29
N ARG A 89 -1.48 21.06 -5.24
CA ARG A 89 -1.54 22.48 -4.98
C ARG A 89 -2.99 22.93 -4.85
N PRO A 90 -3.30 23.92 -3.99
CA PRO A 90 -4.60 24.59 -4.02
C PRO A 90 -4.82 25.16 -5.43
N ALA A 91 -5.96 24.84 -6.02
CA ALA A 91 -6.28 25.26 -7.37
C ALA A 91 -6.57 26.77 -7.39
N GLY A 92 -5.72 27.56 -8.03
CA GLY A 92 -6.04 28.94 -8.40
C GLY A 92 -7.27 28.99 -9.31
N GLU A 93 -8.00 30.10 -9.27
CA GLU A 93 -9.31 30.27 -9.95
C GLU A 93 -9.29 30.10 -11.47
N LYS A 94 -8.17 30.33 -12.12
CA LYS A 94 -8.06 30.26 -13.58
C LYS A 94 -7.64 28.87 -14.05
N SER A 95 -8.55 28.17 -14.77
CA SER A 95 -8.31 26.88 -15.45
C SER A 95 -8.02 25.67 -14.55
N ARG A 96 -8.97 25.31 -13.69
CA ARG A 96 -8.89 24.14 -12.79
C ARG A 96 -8.62 22.81 -13.50
N TRP A 97 -9.04 22.66 -14.75
CA TRP A 97 -8.91 21.41 -15.49
C TRP A 97 -7.51 21.18 -16.05
N LEU A 98 -7.02 22.15 -16.82
CA LEU A 98 -5.73 22.02 -17.49
C LEU A 98 -4.58 21.93 -16.49
N SER A 99 -4.71 22.60 -15.35
CA SER A 99 -3.73 22.49 -14.25
C SER A 99 -3.68 21.10 -13.62
N ARG A 100 -4.83 20.41 -13.51
CA ARG A 100 -4.90 19.04 -12.98
C ARG A 100 -4.27 18.01 -13.90
N VAL A 101 -4.47 18.14 -15.21
CA VAL A 101 -3.88 17.22 -16.20
C VAL A 101 -2.37 17.45 -16.34
N LYS A 102 -1.91 18.70 -16.25
CA LYS A 102 -0.48 19.04 -16.31
C LYS A 102 0.28 18.81 -15.00
N ASP A 103 -0.44 18.51 -13.92
CA ASP A 103 0.17 18.26 -12.62
C ASP A 103 0.91 16.91 -12.60
N PRO A 104 2.24 16.90 -12.39
CA PRO A 104 3.01 15.66 -12.30
C PRO A 104 2.49 14.69 -11.23
N ALA A 105 1.83 15.19 -10.18
CA ALA A 105 1.25 14.38 -9.13
C ALA A 105 0.13 13.47 -9.68
N THR A 106 -0.66 13.94 -10.65
CA THR A 106 -1.72 13.13 -11.29
C THR A 106 -1.14 11.93 -12.03
N TRP A 107 -0.02 12.08 -12.71
CA TRP A 107 0.66 11.00 -13.42
C TRP A 107 1.34 10.01 -12.47
N LYS A 108 1.86 10.48 -11.34
CA LYS A 108 2.36 9.62 -10.28
C LYS A 108 1.24 8.80 -9.64
N ASP A 109 0.09 9.41 -9.36
CA ASP A 109 -1.08 8.69 -8.86
C ASP A 109 -1.54 7.62 -9.86
N MET A 110 -1.60 7.95 -11.16
CA MET A 110 -1.94 6.98 -12.19
C MET A 110 -0.96 5.81 -12.23
N ALA A 111 0.34 6.11 -12.23
CA ALA A 111 1.38 5.08 -12.23
C ALA A 111 1.28 4.20 -10.97
N TYR A 112 1.05 4.79 -9.80
CA TYR A 112 0.84 4.04 -8.56
C TYR A 112 -0.35 3.09 -8.66
N LEU A 113 -1.51 3.59 -9.12
CA LEU A 113 -2.75 2.79 -9.23
C LEU A 113 -2.61 1.64 -10.24
N VAL A 114 -1.86 1.83 -11.33
CA VAL A 114 -1.55 0.78 -12.31
C VAL A 114 -0.59 -0.26 -11.71
N LEU A 115 0.47 0.19 -11.04
CA LEU A 115 1.47 -0.69 -10.42
C LEU A 115 0.93 -1.43 -9.20
N MET A 116 -0.17 -0.96 -8.62
CA MET A 116 -0.81 -1.60 -7.49
C MET A 116 -1.32 -3.01 -7.79
N LEU A 117 -1.70 -3.30 -9.06
CA LEU A 117 -2.10 -4.65 -9.45
C LEU A 117 -0.94 -5.66 -9.38
N PRO A 118 0.19 -5.48 -10.08
CA PRO A 118 1.28 -6.45 -9.99
C PRO A 118 1.87 -6.56 -8.58
N LEU A 119 1.97 -5.44 -7.85
CA LEU A 119 2.41 -5.46 -6.45
C LEU A 119 1.41 -6.21 -5.58
N GLY A 120 0.10 -5.95 -5.75
CA GLY A 120 -0.96 -6.62 -5.00
C GLY A 120 -0.99 -8.14 -5.25
N ILE A 121 -0.74 -8.59 -6.50
CA ILE A 121 -0.61 -10.02 -6.81
C ILE A 121 0.58 -10.62 -6.04
N ALA A 122 1.74 -10.00 -6.10
CA ALA A 122 2.94 -10.50 -5.44
C ALA A 122 2.77 -10.54 -3.92
N GLU A 123 2.31 -9.45 -3.31
CA GLU A 123 2.10 -9.34 -1.86
C GLU A 123 1.04 -10.33 -1.37
N PHE A 124 -0.09 -10.42 -2.04
CA PHE A 124 -1.16 -11.36 -1.71
C PHE A 124 -0.67 -12.81 -1.78
N THR A 125 0.01 -13.19 -2.87
CA THR A 125 0.52 -14.54 -3.06
C THR A 125 1.50 -14.93 -1.96
N VAL A 126 2.45 -14.05 -1.64
CA VAL A 126 3.42 -14.28 -0.57
C VAL A 126 2.70 -14.41 0.78
N MET A 127 1.75 -13.51 1.09
CA MET A 127 1.02 -13.56 2.36
C MET A 127 0.20 -14.83 2.49
N VAL A 128 -0.61 -15.16 1.48
CA VAL A 128 -1.45 -16.37 1.52
C VAL A 128 -0.59 -17.62 1.64
N ALA A 129 0.46 -17.75 0.84
CA ALA A 129 1.34 -18.91 0.87
C ALA A 129 2.02 -19.06 2.24
N MET A 130 2.67 -18.01 2.75
CA MET A 130 3.41 -18.08 4.02
C MET A 130 2.50 -18.32 5.21
N TRP A 131 1.37 -17.60 5.32
CA TRP A 131 0.41 -17.81 6.42
C TRP A 131 -0.23 -19.20 6.35
N SER A 132 -0.63 -19.67 5.16
CA SER A 132 -1.25 -20.99 5.01
C SER A 132 -0.29 -22.12 5.39
N VAL A 133 0.95 -22.08 4.89
CA VAL A 133 1.93 -23.12 5.17
C VAL A 133 2.33 -23.12 6.65
N SER A 134 2.61 -21.95 7.22
CA SER A 134 3.03 -21.85 8.61
C SER A 134 1.93 -22.31 9.59
N LEU A 135 0.68 -21.89 9.34
CA LEU A 135 -0.46 -22.33 10.16
C LEU A 135 -0.76 -23.82 9.95
N TYR A 136 -0.73 -24.30 8.70
CA TYR A 136 -0.92 -25.71 8.39
C TYR A 136 0.05 -26.59 9.19
N LEU A 137 1.35 -26.29 9.13
CA LEU A 137 2.35 -27.07 9.85
C LEU A 137 2.24 -26.92 11.37
N THR A 138 1.98 -25.71 11.86
CA THR A 138 1.86 -25.46 13.32
C THR A 138 0.72 -26.24 13.94
N PHE A 139 -0.43 -26.32 13.27
CA PHE A 139 -1.61 -27.00 13.76
C PHE A 139 -1.71 -28.47 13.32
N LEU A 140 -0.71 -29.00 12.61
CA LEU A 140 -0.68 -30.38 12.15
C LEU A 140 -0.96 -31.41 13.27
N PRO A 141 -0.43 -31.29 14.49
CA PRO A 141 -0.73 -32.23 15.60
C PRO A 141 -2.22 -32.25 15.99
N VAL A 142 -2.96 -31.18 15.76
CA VAL A 142 -4.37 -31.07 16.17
C VAL A 142 -5.28 -31.83 15.21
N TYR A 143 -4.99 -31.81 13.93
CA TYR A 143 -5.85 -32.43 12.91
C TYR A 143 -5.19 -33.64 12.20
N TRP A 144 -4.06 -34.15 12.74
CA TRP A 144 -3.31 -35.25 12.12
C TRP A 144 -4.18 -36.51 11.84
N SER A 145 -5.15 -36.81 12.74
CA SER A 145 -6.05 -37.95 12.61
C SER A 145 -7.05 -37.82 11.44
N TRP A 146 -7.24 -36.60 10.90
CA TRP A 146 -8.13 -36.33 9.76
C TRP A 146 -7.35 -36.23 8.46
N VAL A 147 -6.01 -36.21 8.53
CA VAL A 147 -5.16 -36.25 7.34
C VAL A 147 -5.14 -37.68 6.83
N PRO A 148 -5.53 -37.93 5.55
CA PRO A 148 -5.44 -39.27 4.99
C PRO A 148 -4.01 -39.80 5.07
N SER A 149 -3.87 -41.09 5.46
CA SER A 149 -2.58 -41.77 5.58
C SER A 149 -1.75 -41.80 4.30
N GLU A 150 -2.35 -41.45 3.19
CA GLU A 150 -1.74 -41.34 1.86
C GLU A 150 -0.96 -40.03 1.64
N TRP A 151 -1.09 -39.04 2.55
CA TRP A 151 -0.33 -37.79 2.50
C TRP A 151 1.08 -37.97 3.07
N GLN A 152 1.77 -38.96 2.52
CA GLN A 152 3.20 -39.12 2.72
C GLN A 152 3.91 -38.06 1.87
N LEU A 153 4.89 -37.37 2.45
CA LEU A 153 5.82 -36.54 1.67
C LEU A 153 6.63 -37.52 0.77
N VAL A 154 6.11 -37.76 -0.43
CA VAL A 154 6.78 -38.57 -1.43
C VAL A 154 7.69 -37.66 -2.26
N MET A 155 8.98 -37.77 -2.03
CA MET A 155 9.99 -37.13 -2.86
C MET A 155 10.69 -38.22 -3.69
N TRP A 156 10.55 -38.11 -5.02
CA TRP A 156 11.09 -39.10 -5.99
C TRP A 156 10.72 -40.57 -5.72
N ASN A 157 9.44 -40.83 -5.49
CA ASN A 157 8.88 -42.16 -5.29
C ASN A 157 9.39 -42.92 -4.03
N HIS A 158 10.00 -42.21 -3.11
CA HIS A 158 10.35 -42.75 -1.79
C HIS A 158 9.63 -41.96 -0.70
N PRO A 159 8.97 -42.64 0.28
CA PRO A 159 8.40 -41.96 1.41
C PRO A 159 9.54 -41.36 2.27
N VAL A 160 9.64 -40.04 2.30
CA VAL A 160 10.67 -39.37 3.09
C VAL A 160 10.28 -39.32 4.56
N VAL A 161 8.97 -39.28 4.82
CA VAL A 161 8.43 -39.22 6.19
C VAL A 161 7.07 -39.95 6.25
N ASN A 162 6.96 -40.94 7.12
CA ASN A 162 5.68 -41.54 7.52
C ASN A 162 5.21 -40.87 8.81
N ILE A 163 4.04 -40.26 8.78
CA ILE A 163 3.40 -39.67 9.97
C ILE A 163 2.37 -40.69 10.47
N ASP A 164 2.84 -41.72 11.21
CA ASP A 164 2.00 -42.79 11.72
C ASP A 164 1.39 -42.45 13.11
N SER A 165 1.82 -41.37 13.72
CA SER A 165 1.38 -40.94 15.05
C SER A 165 1.43 -39.43 15.23
N TRP A 166 0.64 -38.92 16.21
CA TRP A 166 0.69 -37.50 16.55
C TRP A 166 2.09 -37.05 17.00
N ILE A 167 2.90 -37.92 17.57
CA ILE A 167 4.29 -37.63 17.97
C ILE A 167 5.16 -37.35 16.74
N GLY A 168 4.92 -38.09 15.63
CA GLY A 168 5.58 -37.86 14.35
C GLY A 168 5.30 -36.51 13.72
N THR A 169 4.23 -35.81 14.13
CA THR A 169 3.90 -34.46 13.65
C THR A 169 4.66 -33.37 14.39
N LEU A 170 5.23 -33.61 15.57
CA LEU A 170 5.87 -32.59 16.41
C LEU A 170 7.06 -31.86 15.71
N PRO A 171 7.95 -32.52 14.99
CA PRO A 171 9.03 -31.85 14.27
C PRO A 171 8.47 -30.85 13.23
N PHE A 172 7.37 -31.23 12.54
CA PHE A 172 6.71 -30.37 11.56
C PHE A 172 6.01 -29.18 12.23
N ALA A 173 5.40 -29.40 13.40
CA ALA A 173 4.83 -28.30 14.18
C ALA A 173 5.92 -27.34 14.65
N GLY A 174 7.08 -27.83 15.09
CA GLY A 174 8.24 -27.01 15.41
C GLY A 174 8.72 -26.18 14.23
N LEU A 175 8.81 -26.79 13.04
CA LEU A 175 9.10 -26.07 11.81
C LEU A 175 8.01 -25.02 11.47
N GLY A 176 6.74 -25.39 11.69
CA GLY A 176 5.61 -24.46 11.50
C GLY A 176 5.72 -23.22 12.37
N VAL A 177 6.09 -23.36 13.64
CA VAL A 177 6.30 -22.23 14.57
C VAL A 177 7.46 -21.33 14.09
N LEU A 178 8.55 -21.91 13.62
CA LEU A 178 9.66 -21.16 13.05
C LEU A 178 9.24 -20.38 11.79
N LEU A 179 8.49 -21.05 10.90
CA LEU A 179 7.93 -20.41 9.71
C LEU A 179 6.92 -19.32 10.07
N LEU A 180 6.13 -19.49 11.13
CA LEU A 180 5.20 -18.49 11.62
C LEU A 180 5.94 -17.23 12.10
N ALA A 181 7.03 -17.42 12.84
CA ALA A 181 7.89 -16.29 13.23
C ALA A 181 8.47 -15.54 12.01
N LEU A 182 8.96 -16.30 11.04
CA LEU A 182 9.45 -15.73 9.78
C LEU A 182 8.32 -14.99 9.02
N THR A 183 7.13 -15.58 8.97
CA THR A 183 5.95 -14.98 8.31
C THR A 183 5.58 -13.65 8.94
N ILE A 184 5.64 -13.52 10.26
CA ILE A 184 5.41 -12.26 10.97
C ILE A 184 6.45 -11.21 10.57
N ILE A 185 7.72 -11.59 10.51
CA ILE A 185 8.81 -10.67 10.10
C ILE A 185 8.60 -10.20 8.66
N VAL A 186 8.28 -11.13 7.74
CA VAL A 186 8.04 -10.81 6.33
C VAL A 186 6.80 -9.92 6.17
N THR A 187 5.71 -10.20 6.90
CA THR A 187 4.49 -9.39 6.87
C THR A 187 4.79 -7.93 7.26
N LYS A 188 5.51 -7.72 8.36
CA LYS A 188 5.92 -6.37 8.79
C LYS A 188 6.88 -5.71 7.80
N GLY A 189 7.83 -6.47 7.28
CA GLY A 189 8.80 -6.01 6.29
C GLY A 189 8.13 -5.51 5.01
N LEU A 190 7.24 -6.32 4.43
CA LEU A 190 6.46 -5.93 3.24
C LEU A 190 5.54 -4.73 3.51
N GLY A 191 4.87 -4.70 4.66
CA GLY A 191 4.07 -3.55 5.06
C GLY A 191 4.90 -2.26 5.16
N THR A 192 6.12 -2.35 5.72
CA THR A 192 7.05 -1.22 5.77
C THR A 192 7.52 -0.79 4.38
N MET A 193 7.89 -1.76 3.53
CA MET A 193 8.30 -1.49 2.15
C MET A 193 7.19 -0.80 1.35
N HIS A 194 5.96 -1.31 1.48
CA HIS A 194 4.80 -0.70 0.82
C HIS A 194 4.50 0.71 1.35
N ALA A 195 4.62 0.94 2.66
CA ALA A 195 4.45 2.27 3.25
C ALA A 195 5.47 3.28 2.70
N VAL A 196 6.73 2.88 2.55
CA VAL A 196 7.79 3.71 1.94
C VAL A 196 7.49 3.97 0.47
N TYR A 197 7.10 2.93 -0.28
CA TYR A 197 6.71 3.04 -1.68
C TYR A 197 5.52 4.00 -1.86
N ALA A 198 4.46 3.85 -1.08
CA ALA A 198 3.29 4.73 -1.10
C ALA A 198 3.67 6.19 -0.77
N ARG A 199 4.54 6.40 0.23
CA ARG A 199 5.04 7.74 0.57
C ARG A 199 5.84 8.37 -0.58
N ALA A 200 6.68 7.60 -1.26
CA ALA A 200 7.48 8.09 -2.39
C ALA A 200 6.63 8.44 -3.62
N MET A 201 5.61 7.63 -3.91
CA MET A 201 4.77 7.80 -5.10
C MET A 201 3.61 8.77 -4.89
N LEU A 202 2.90 8.64 -3.77
CA LEU A 202 1.70 9.43 -3.47
C LEU A 202 1.98 10.71 -2.69
N GLY A 203 3.19 10.86 -2.14
CA GLY A 203 3.61 12.04 -1.39
C GLY A 203 4.08 13.20 -2.27
N PRO A 204 4.25 14.39 -1.69
CA PRO A 204 4.83 15.53 -2.37
C PRO A 204 6.30 15.25 -2.76
N SER A 205 6.74 15.76 -3.92
CA SER A 205 8.14 15.62 -4.32
C SER A 205 9.05 16.49 -3.45
N GLU A 206 10.27 16.04 -3.20
CA GLU A 206 11.29 16.81 -2.43
C GLU A 206 11.53 18.20 -3.01
N ARG A 207 11.53 18.33 -4.35
CA ARG A 207 11.64 19.64 -5.02
C ARG A 207 10.48 20.57 -4.68
N HIS A 208 9.28 20.02 -4.49
CA HIS A 208 8.12 20.79 -4.11
C HIS A 208 8.22 21.25 -2.65
N ILE A 209 8.66 20.35 -1.78
CA ILE A 209 8.91 20.65 -0.35
C ILE A 209 9.99 21.73 -0.24
N ALA A 210 11.13 21.56 -0.89
CA ALA A 210 12.23 22.54 -0.88
C ALA A 210 11.78 23.93 -1.40
N LYS A 211 10.93 23.95 -2.43
CA LYS A 211 10.35 25.20 -2.93
C LYS A 211 9.44 25.88 -1.92
N LEU A 212 8.60 25.11 -1.24
CA LEU A 212 7.71 25.64 -0.20
C LEU A 212 8.51 26.14 1.01
N GLU A 213 9.55 25.41 1.42
CA GLU A 213 10.47 25.84 2.49
C GLU A 213 11.20 27.13 2.11
N GLY A 214 11.69 27.23 0.88
CA GLY A 214 12.31 28.47 0.38
C GLY A 214 11.36 29.66 0.39
N LEU A 215 10.11 29.48 0.02
CA LEU A 215 9.09 30.53 0.05
C LEU A 215 8.70 30.92 1.49
N SER A 216 8.63 29.95 2.39
CA SER A 216 8.40 30.19 3.81
C SER A 216 9.53 30.98 4.46
N THR A 217 10.79 30.60 4.15
CA THR A 217 11.98 31.31 4.65
C THR A 217 12.07 32.73 4.10
N ALA A 218 11.57 32.96 2.87
CA ALA A 218 11.48 34.28 2.27
C ALA A 218 10.30 35.13 2.79
N GLY A 219 9.48 34.61 3.72
CA GLY A 219 8.29 35.31 4.24
C GLY A 219 7.14 35.45 3.22
N ALA A 220 7.24 34.77 2.07
CA ALA A 220 6.24 34.86 1.00
C ALA A 220 4.99 34.01 1.25
N ILE A 221 5.00 33.14 2.24
CA ILE A 221 3.87 32.28 2.62
C ILE A 221 3.64 32.39 4.12
N ASP A 222 2.47 32.84 4.51
CA ASP A 222 1.97 32.78 5.88
C ASP A 222 1.23 31.44 6.08
N TRP A 223 1.93 30.51 6.73
CA TRP A 223 1.38 29.17 7.00
C TRP A 223 0.23 29.16 8.00
N SER A 224 -0.02 30.25 8.71
CA SER A 224 -1.09 30.31 9.70
C SER A 224 -2.49 30.38 9.06
N ASN A 225 -2.59 30.93 7.86
CA ASN A 225 -3.84 31.22 7.19
C ASN A 225 -4.13 30.40 5.92
N GLU A 226 -3.10 29.78 5.31
CA GLU A 226 -3.26 29.11 4.01
C GLU A 226 -3.41 27.58 4.08
N TRP A 227 -3.19 26.97 5.24
CA TRP A 227 -3.23 25.51 5.36
C TRP A 227 -4.56 25.04 5.96
N PRO A 228 -5.35 24.20 5.25
CA PRO A 228 -6.53 23.60 5.84
C PRO A 228 -6.18 22.80 7.10
N SER A 229 -6.99 22.91 8.15
CA SER A 229 -6.77 22.29 9.45
C SER A 229 -6.61 20.76 9.44
N ASN A 230 -6.93 20.09 8.33
CA ASN A 230 -6.76 18.65 8.15
C ASN A 230 -5.37 18.24 7.64
N THR A 231 -4.48 19.21 7.36
CA THR A 231 -3.10 18.95 6.94
C THR A 231 -2.09 19.23 8.04
N MET A 232 -2.52 19.20 9.29
CA MET A 232 -1.83 19.71 10.49
C MET A 232 -0.44 19.16 10.82
N ASN A 233 0.16 18.29 10.02
CA ASN A 233 1.42 17.66 10.42
C ASN A 233 2.65 18.12 9.61
N TYR A 234 2.51 19.14 8.77
CA TYR A 234 3.67 19.73 8.11
C TYR A 234 3.88 21.20 8.59
N ARG A 235 4.52 21.35 9.72
CA ARG A 235 5.10 22.65 10.13
C ARG A 235 6.58 22.64 9.70
N PRO A 236 7.01 23.57 8.83
CA PRO A 236 8.44 23.77 8.62
C PRO A 236 9.08 24.19 9.94
N VAL A 237 10.26 23.62 10.21
CA VAL A 237 11.05 24.00 11.38
C VAL A 237 11.67 25.36 11.08
N THR A 238 11.18 26.39 11.73
CA THR A 238 12.00 27.61 11.91
C THR A 238 13.17 27.24 12.84
N ARG A 239 14.35 27.32 12.33
CA ARG A 239 15.59 27.36 13.14
C ARG A 239 15.73 28.75 13.72
#